data_9e11e31330e5d1bb8b9fe0bbd9e772d7
#
_entry.id   9e11e31330e5d1bb8b9fe0bbd9e772d7
#
_cell.length_a   1.000
_cell.length_b   1.000
_cell.length_c   1.000
_cell.angle_alpha   90.00
_cell.angle_beta   90.00
_cell.angle_gamma   90.00
#
_symmetry.space_group_name_H-M   'P 1'
#
loop_
_entity.id
_entity.type
_entity.pdbx_description
1 polymer ?
#
loop_
_entity_poly.entity_id
_entity_poly.type
_entity_poly.pdbx_seq_one_letter_code
_entity_poly.pdbx_strand_id
1 'polypeptide(L)'
;HSRVRVRRRKTALRTGFDFAPALARWAKAWRAPGLTTIISVSYSLRMRRSLGRVRPRTGVITLNEQLARAPRAVVLEILCHEAAHVAAFMLHGAKAKPHGPEWRALVSKAGYNPTTSLGCGWVKPTVAPASRAGRVRYRCPVCQTIYFGSRRASRLHCGECLRDGVAVPLSRD
;
A
#
# COMPACT_ATOMS: atom_id res chain seq x y z
N HIS A 1 46.21 -6.79 -2.57
CA HIS A 1 45.19 -6.71 -1.50
C HIS A 1 43.80 -6.52 -2.12
N SER A 2 43.09 -7.65 -2.33
CA SER A 2 41.70 -7.68 -2.80
C SER A 2 40.74 -7.32 -1.66
N ARG A 3 40.10 -6.18 -1.72
CA ARG A 3 39.04 -5.82 -0.78
C ARG A 3 37.75 -6.56 -1.15
N VAL A 4 37.44 -7.59 -0.40
CA VAL A 4 36.15 -8.29 -0.45
C VAL A 4 35.06 -7.31 0.02
N ARG A 5 34.23 -6.86 -0.92
CA ARG A 5 33.01 -6.08 -0.61
C ARG A 5 32.00 -7.03 0.04
N VAL A 6 31.92 -7.06 1.35
CA VAL A 6 30.84 -7.69 2.08
C VAL A 6 29.54 -6.96 1.71
N ARG A 7 28.73 -7.61 0.86
CA ARG A 7 27.35 -7.16 0.61
C ARG A 7 26.57 -7.28 1.92
N ARG A 8 26.34 -6.15 2.61
CA ARG A 8 25.40 -6.10 3.73
C ARG A 8 24.06 -6.68 3.24
N ARG A 9 23.69 -7.84 3.76
CA ARG A 9 22.36 -8.42 3.63
C ARG A 9 21.38 -7.35 4.11
N LYS A 10 20.48 -6.88 3.22
CA LYS A 10 19.36 -6.00 3.57
C LYS A 10 18.55 -6.76 4.61
N THR A 11 18.54 -6.30 5.83
CA THR A 11 17.65 -6.79 6.88
C THR A 11 16.22 -6.49 6.40
N ALA A 12 15.52 -7.52 5.92
CA ALA A 12 14.11 -7.42 5.64
C ALA A 12 13.42 -7.18 6.99
N LEU A 13 12.81 -6.02 7.16
CA LEU A 13 11.93 -5.76 8.30
C LEU A 13 10.87 -6.87 8.29
N ARG A 14 10.91 -7.75 9.29
CA ARG A 14 9.88 -8.76 9.52
C ARG A 14 8.63 -8.03 9.99
N THR A 15 7.82 -7.56 9.04
CA THR A 15 6.48 -7.08 9.34
C THR A 15 5.64 -8.31 9.59
N GLY A 16 4.86 -8.30 10.68
CA GLY A 16 4.05 -9.44 11.10
C GLY A 16 2.85 -9.74 10.19
N PHE A 17 2.81 -9.21 8.95
CA PHE A 17 1.74 -9.51 8.00
C PHE A 17 2.09 -10.71 7.13
N ASP A 18 1.31 -11.78 7.29
CA ASP A 18 1.28 -12.89 6.34
C ASP A 18 0.34 -12.52 5.18
N PHE A 19 0.91 -12.39 3.97
CA PHE A 19 0.20 -12.07 2.75
C PHE A 19 -0.24 -13.31 1.96
N ALA A 20 0.27 -14.49 2.30
CA ALA A 20 0.02 -15.71 1.55
C ALA A 20 -1.47 -16.05 1.41
N PRO A 21 -2.32 -15.94 2.45
CA PRO A 21 -3.75 -16.22 2.31
C PRO A 21 -4.48 -15.27 1.34
N ALA A 22 -4.10 -13.99 1.34
CA ALA A 22 -4.71 -13.01 0.44
C ALA A 22 -4.29 -13.26 -1.01
N LEU A 23 -3.01 -13.50 -1.25
CA LEU A 23 -2.48 -13.82 -2.58
C LEU A 23 -3.08 -15.12 -3.14
N ALA A 24 -3.26 -16.16 -2.32
CA ALA A 24 -3.89 -17.41 -2.73
C ALA A 24 -5.36 -17.20 -3.13
N ARG A 25 -6.11 -16.43 -2.34
CA ARG A 25 -7.49 -16.06 -2.66
C ARG A 25 -7.60 -15.31 -3.98
N TRP A 26 -6.73 -14.33 -4.23
CA TRP A 26 -6.71 -13.58 -5.48
C TRP A 26 -6.25 -14.43 -6.66
N ALA A 27 -5.24 -15.27 -6.48
CA ALA A 27 -4.78 -16.20 -7.52
C ALA A 27 -5.94 -17.10 -8.02
N LYS A 28 -6.74 -17.64 -7.09
CA LYS A 28 -7.95 -18.42 -7.41
C LYS A 28 -8.99 -17.56 -8.12
N ALA A 29 -9.33 -16.40 -7.58
CA ALA A 29 -10.34 -15.50 -8.14
C ALA A 29 -9.96 -15.02 -9.55
N TRP A 30 -8.70 -14.73 -9.80
CA TRP A 30 -8.18 -14.23 -11.07
C TRP A 30 -7.82 -15.34 -12.07
N ARG A 31 -7.89 -16.61 -11.66
CA ARG A 31 -7.43 -17.76 -12.45
C ARG A 31 -5.95 -17.62 -12.87
N ALA A 32 -5.13 -17.13 -11.96
CA ALA A 32 -3.70 -16.91 -12.13
C ALA A 32 -2.89 -17.79 -11.14
N PRO A 33 -2.82 -19.12 -11.34
CA PRO A 33 -2.26 -20.06 -10.34
C PRO A 33 -0.80 -19.81 -10.01
N GLY A 34 -0.01 -19.28 -10.96
CA GLY A 34 1.40 -18.92 -10.74
C GLY A 34 1.62 -17.64 -9.93
N LEU A 35 0.56 -16.90 -9.55
CA LEU A 35 0.68 -15.61 -8.88
C LEU A 35 1.40 -15.71 -7.54
N THR A 36 1.08 -16.72 -6.74
CA THR A 36 1.67 -16.94 -5.42
C THR A 36 3.13 -17.32 -5.47
N THR A 37 3.56 -17.94 -6.56
CA THR A 37 4.95 -18.36 -6.76
C THR A 37 5.84 -17.20 -7.23
N ILE A 38 5.29 -16.34 -8.10
CA ILE A 38 6.06 -15.25 -8.69
C ILE A 38 6.14 -14.02 -7.79
N ILE A 39 5.10 -13.76 -6.97
CA ILE A 39 5.05 -12.55 -6.14
C ILE A 39 6.01 -12.68 -4.95
N SER A 40 6.88 -11.69 -4.83
CA SER A 40 7.67 -11.42 -3.64
C SER A 40 7.37 -10.02 -3.11
N VAL A 41 7.11 -9.91 -1.81
CA VAL A 41 6.76 -8.64 -1.16
C VAL A 41 7.89 -8.22 -0.23
N SER A 42 8.30 -6.95 -0.33
CA SER A 42 9.30 -6.35 0.55
C SER A 42 8.90 -4.93 0.91
N TYR A 43 9.46 -4.41 2.01
CA TYR A 43 9.27 -3.03 2.44
C TYR A 43 10.51 -2.19 2.14
N SER A 44 10.30 -0.90 1.86
CA SER A 44 11.38 0.04 1.56
C SER A 44 11.29 1.31 2.38
N LEU A 45 12.36 1.61 3.10
CA LEU A 45 12.60 2.89 3.79
C LEU A 45 12.80 4.06 2.83
N ARG A 46 13.16 3.78 1.57
CA ARG A 46 13.53 4.79 0.59
C ARG A 46 12.34 5.33 -0.20
N MET A 47 11.19 4.67 -0.13
CA MET A 47 9.97 5.11 -0.82
C MET A 47 9.34 6.28 -0.08
N ARG A 48 9.34 7.47 -0.71
CA ARG A 48 8.83 8.71 -0.09
C ARG A 48 7.52 9.21 -0.68
N ARG A 49 7.23 8.88 -1.95
CA ARG A 49 6.10 9.44 -2.69
C ARG A 49 5.00 8.43 -3.02
N SER A 50 5.32 7.16 -3.09
CA SER A 50 4.35 6.08 -3.40
C SER A 50 4.19 5.13 -2.23
N LEU A 51 3.03 4.50 -2.13
CA LEU A 51 2.73 3.48 -1.11
C LEU A 51 3.16 2.09 -1.56
N GLY A 52 3.07 1.80 -2.86
CA GLY A 52 3.52 0.57 -3.47
C GLY A 52 4.28 0.84 -4.78
N ARG A 53 4.98 -0.14 -5.23
CA ARG A 53 5.64 -0.21 -6.54
C ARG A 53 5.79 -1.67 -6.92
N VAL A 54 5.49 -2.00 -8.17
CA VAL A 54 5.62 -3.35 -8.69
C VAL A 54 6.51 -3.41 -9.94
N ARG A 55 7.13 -4.54 -10.14
CA ARG A 55 7.74 -4.96 -11.41
C ARG A 55 6.93 -6.13 -11.96
N PRO A 56 5.96 -5.90 -12.87
CA PRO A 56 5.01 -6.93 -13.29
C PRO A 56 5.65 -8.19 -13.86
N ARG A 57 6.74 -8.05 -14.60
CA ARG A 57 7.47 -9.19 -15.21
C ARG A 57 8.12 -10.13 -14.18
N THR A 58 8.55 -9.60 -13.05
CA THR A 58 9.32 -10.36 -12.05
C THR A 58 8.52 -10.62 -10.77
N GLY A 59 7.30 -10.10 -10.67
CA GLY A 59 6.45 -10.23 -9.49
C GLY A 59 6.98 -9.54 -8.23
N VAL A 60 8.04 -8.71 -8.35
CA VAL A 60 8.61 -8.00 -7.19
C VAL A 60 7.74 -6.82 -6.82
N ILE A 61 7.10 -6.88 -5.66
CA ILE A 61 6.32 -5.80 -5.07
C ILE A 61 7.11 -5.18 -3.91
N THR A 62 7.27 -3.87 -3.95
CA THR A 62 7.90 -3.11 -2.87
C THR A 62 6.87 -2.18 -2.27
N LEU A 63 6.60 -2.34 -0.98
CA LEU A 63 5.70 -1.51 -0.20
C LEU A 63 6.48 -0.44 0.57
N ASN A 64 5.85 0.70 0.79
CA ASN A 64 6.41 1.73 1.66
C ASN A 64 6.44 1.20 3.10
N GLU A 65 7.56 1.39 3.80
CA GLU A 65 7.74 0.94 5.19
C GLU A 65 6.65 1.46 6.14
N GLN A 66 6.13 2.65 5.89
CA GLN A 66 5.03 3.19 6.69
C GLN A 66 3.81 2.27 6.73
N LEU A 67 3.61 1.44 5.70
CA LEU A 67 2.54 0.45 5.66
C LEU A 67 2.73 -0.70 6.66
N ALA A 68 3.93 -0.90 7.19
CA ALA A 68 4.16 -1.88 8.24
C ALA A 68 3.37 -1.57 9.53
N ARG A 69 3.00 -0.30 9.70
CA ARG A 69 2.19 0.19 10.83
C ARG A 69 0.77 0.58 10.43
N ALA A 70 0.42 0.39 9.16
CA ALA A 70 -0.91 0.67 8.66
C ALA A 70 -1.86 -0.48 9.01
N PRO A 71 -3.15 -0.20 9.07
CA PRO A 71 -4.15 -1.24 9.24
C PRO A 71 -4.08 -2.28 8.13
N ARG A 72 -4.31 -3.54 8.49
CA ARG A 72 -4.25 -4.66 7.54
C ARG A 72 -5.09 -4.43 6.28
N ALA A 73 -6.29 -3.86 6.41
CA ALA A 73 -7.17 -3.59 5.27
C ALA A 73 -6.51 -2.67 4.24
N VAL A 74 -5.87 -1.59 4.69
CA VAL A 74 -5.14 -0.64 3.83
C VAL A 74 -3.96 -1.31 3.14
N VAL A 75 -3.20 -2.12 3.89
CA VAL A 75 -2.05 -2.84 3.33
C VAL A 75 -2.50 -3.82 2.25
N LEU A 76 -3.60 -4.54 2.49
CA LEU A 76 -4.16 -5.49 1.53
C LEU A 76 -4.72 -4.80 0.29
N GLU A 77 -5.35 -3.63 0.41
CA GLU A 77 -5.82 -2.85 -0.73
C GLU A 77 -4.66 -2.44 -1.64
N ILE A 78 -3.59 -1.90 -1.05
CA ILE A 78 -2.39 -1.51 -1.79
C ILE A 78 -1.70 -2.73 -2.40
N LEU A 79 -1.59 -3.82 -1.65
CA LEU A 79 -1.02 -5.06 -2.16
C LEU A 79 -1.86 -5.63 -3.32
N CYS A 80 -3.20 -5.58 -3.22
CA CYS A 80 -4.10 -6.02 -4.30
C CYS A 80 -3.88 -5.20 -5.56
N HIS A 81 -3.76 -3.86 -5.43
CA HIS A 81 -3.45 -2.96 -6.53
C HIS A 81 -2.17 -3.40 -7.27
N GLU A 82 -1.09 -3.62 -6.53
CA GLU A 82 0.20 -4.02 -7.10
C GLU A 82 0.17 -5.46 -7.64
N ALA A 83 -0.48 -6.39 -6.95
CA ALA A 83 -0.63 -7.78 -7.39
C ALA A 83 -1.47 -7.89 -8.68
N ALA A 84 -2.48 -7.03 -8.83
CA ALA A 84 -3.29 -6.98 -10.06
C ALA A 84 -2.46 -6.58 -11.29
N HIS A 85 -1.42 -5.74 -11.14
CA HIS A 85 -0.48 -5.47 -12.24
C HIS A 85 0.31 -6.71 -12.65
N VAL A 86 0.73 -7.54 -11.69
CA VAL A 86 1.42 -8.81 -11.97
C VAL A 86 0.48 -9.76 -12.69
N ALA A 87 -0.75 -9.94 -12.17
CA ALA A 87 -1.74 -10.83 -12.76
C ALA A 87 -2.15 -10.37 -14.16
N ALA A 88 -2.36 -9.07 -14.38
CA ALA A 88 -2.66 -8.54 -15.71
C ALA A 88 -1.52 -8.83 -16.71
N PHE A 89 -0.27 -8.68 -16.29
CA PHE A 89 0.88 -9.03 -17.11
C PHE A 89 0.96 -10.54 -17.38
N MET A 90 0.71 -11.38 -16.38
CA MET A 90 0.73 -12.85 -16.53
C MET A 90 -0.34 -13.34 -17.51
N LEU A 91 -1.56 -12.76 -17.46
CA LEU A 91 -2.71 -13.21 -18.23
C LEU A 91 -2.76 -12.60 -19.64
N HIS A 92 -2.25 -11.37 -19.82
CA HIS A 92 -2.41 -10.59 -21.05
C HIS A 92 -1.09 -10.09 -21.65
N GLY A 93 0.03 -10.36 -20.95
CA GLY A 93 1.37 -9.95 -21.43
C GLY A 93 1.60 -8.45 -21.40
N ALA A 94 2.58 -8.00 -22.19
CA ALA A 94 2.97 -6.58 -22.28
C ALA A 94 1.89 -5.67 -22.92
N LYS A 95 0.84 -6.23 -23.50
CA LYS A 95 -0.28 -5.46 -24.07
C LYS A 95 -1.22 -4.90 -23.01
N ALA A 96 -1.23 -5.48 -21.79
CA ALA A 96 -2.03 -4.96 -20.68
C ALA A 96 -1.55 -3.57 -20.30
N LYS A 97 -2.42 -2.58 -20.48
CA LYS A 97 -2.11 -1.19 -20.09
C LYS A 97 -2.15 -1.05 -18.57
N PRO A 98 -1.22 -0.30 -17.95
CA PRO A 98 -1.33 0.05 -16.54
C PRO A 98 -2.69 0.70 -16.26
N HIS A 99 -3.40 0.16 -15.25
CA HIS A 99 -4.76 0.59 -14.88
C HIS A 99 -5.80 0.49 -16.02
N GLY A 100 -5.51 -0.34 -17.04
CA GLY A 100 -6.44 -0.65 -18.14
C GLY A 100 -7.63 -1.50 -17.70
N PRO A 101 -8.52 -1.88 -18.64
CA PRO A 101 -9.73 -2.66 -18.32
C PRO A 101 -9.39 -4.01 -17.67
N GLU A 102 -8.32 -4.66 -18.07
CA GLU A 102 -7.87 -5.94 -17.52
C GLU A 102 -7.51 -5.79 -16.04
N TRP A 103 -6.69 -4.78 -15.70
CA TRP A 103 -6.32 -4.49 -14.32
C TRP A 103 -7.55 -4.12 -13.47
N ARG A 104 -8.44 -3.27 -14.00
CA ARG A 104 -9.67 -2.87 -13.30
C ARG A 104 -10.57 -4.06 -12.98
N ALA A 105 -10.75 -4.97 -13.95
CA ALA A 105 -11.53 -6.18 -13.75
C ALA A 105 -10.97 -7.08 -12.65
N LEU A 106 -9.64 -7.22 -12.59
CA LEU A 106 -8.96 -8.00 -11.55
C LEU A 106 -9.18 -7.38 -10.16
N VAL A 107 -8.95 -6.08 -10.01
CA VAL A 107 -9.14 -5.37 -8.73
C VAL A 107 -10.58 -5.48 -8.25
N SER A 108 -11.56 -5.22 -9.13
CA SER A 108 -13.00 -5.37 -8.81
C SER A 108 -13.35 -6.80 -8.40
N LYS A 109 -12.81 -7.81 -9.10
CA LYS A 109 -13.04 -9.23 -8.79
C LYS A 109 -12.45 -9.65 -7.45
N ALA A 110 -11.42 -8.95 -6.97
CA ALA A 110 -10.85 -9.12 -5.64
C ALA A 110 -11.68 -8.44 -4.53
N GLY A 111 -12.73 -7.69 -4.90
CA GLY A 111 -13.60 -6.96 -3.97
C GLY A 111 -13.10 -5.57 -3.59
N TYR A 112 -12.17 -4.99 -4.38
CA TYR A 112 -11.66 -3.63 -4.16
C TYR A 112 -12.14 -2.67 -5.26
N ASN A 113 -12.14 -1.38 -4.94
CA ASN A 113 -12.44 -0.35 -5.92
C ASN A 113 -11.23 -0.13 -6.85
N PRO A 114 -11.38 -0.24 -8.18
CA PRO A 114 -10.28 -0.08 -9.14
C PRO A 114 -9.92 1.39 -9.38
N THR A 115 -9.64 2.14 -8.34
CA THR A 115 -9.16 3.52 -8.42
C THR A 115 -7.65 3.56 -8.61
N THR A 116 -7.19 4.45 -9.49
CA THR A 116 -5.75 4.69 -9.71
C THR A 116 -5.14 5.54 -8.60
N SER A 117 -5.98 6.31 -7.94
CA SER A 117 -5.64 7.05 -6.73
C SER A 117 -6.02 6.18 -5.55
N LEU A 118 -5.04 5.66 -4.83
CA LEU A 118 -5.26 5.04 -3.52
C LEU A 118 -5.64 6.14 -2.53
N GLY A 119 -6.77 6.77 -2.81
CA GLY A 119 -7.44 7.77 -2.01
C GLY A 119 -8.28 7.13 -0.91
N CYS A 120 -7.83 6.00 -0.34
CA CYS A 120 -8.27 5.65 0.98
C CYS A 120 -7.90 6.85 1.85
N GLY A 121 -8.82 7.38 2.63
CA GLY A 121 -8.63 8.50 3.55
C GLY A 121 -7.54 8.25 4.61
N TRP A 122 -6.65 7.31 4.34
CA TRP A 122 -5.46 7.03 5.11
C TRP A 122 -4.43 8.11 4.83
N VAL A 123 -4.49 9.15 5.63
CA VAL A 123 -3.40 10.12 5.72
C VAL A 123 -2.23 9.36 6.36
N LYS A 124 -1.14 9.18 5.62
CA LYS A 124 0.10 8.60 6.14
C LYS A 124 0.37 9.18 7.51
N PRO A 125 0.57 8.37 8.57
CA PRO A 125 1.15 8.89 9.79
C PRO A 125 2.51 9.45 9.40
N THR A 126 2.58 10.73 9.19
CA THR A 126 3.85 11.41 8.97
C THR A 126 4.55 11.40 10.32
N VAL A 127 5.53 10.52 10.49
CA VAL A 127 6.61 10.82 11.43
C VAL A 127 7.05 12.23 11.05
N ALA A 128 6.81 13.17 11.94
CA ALA A 128 7.11 14.57 11.68
C ALA A 128 8.56 14.65 11.21
N PRO A 129 8.84 15.08 9.97
CA PRO A 129 10.18 15.47 9.66
C PRO A 129 10.48 16.65 10.58
N ALA A 130 11.58 16.58 11.29
CA ALA A 130 12.02 17.53 12.31
C ALA A 130 12.14 19.00 11.86
N SER A 131 11.66 19.38 10.71
CA SER A 131 11.65 20.76 10.24
C SER A 131 10.74 20.97 9.03
N ARG A 132 9.44 21.20 9.25
CA ARG A 132 8.65 22.04 8.33
C ARG A 132 7.67 22.87 9.13
N ALA A 133 8.05 24.11 9.36
CA ALA A 133 7.15 25.19 9.78
C ALA A 133 5.88 25.16 8.90
N GLY A 134 4.69 24.97 9.51
CA GLY A 134 3.42 25.03 8.81
C GLY A 134 2.55 23.77 8.77
N ARG A 135 2.99 22.64 9.33
CA ARG A 135 2.11 21.46 9.47
C ARG A 135 1.29 21.55 10.75
N VAL A 136 0.02 21.26 10.61
CA VAL A 136 -0.96 21.24 11.70
C VAL A 136 -1.18 19.79 12.14
N ARG A 137 -1.22 19.58 13.45
CA ARG A 137 -1.58 18.31 14.05
C ARG A 137 -3.09 18.21 14.14
N TYR A 138 -3.62 17.07 13.75
CA TYR A 138 -5.04 16.72 13.83
C TYR A 138 -5.18 15.45 14.65
N ARG A 139 -6.27 15.34 15.39
CA ARG A 139 -6.59 14.16 16.18
C ARG A 139 -8.01 13.68 15.86
N CYS A 140 -8.19 12.37 15.78
CA CYS A 140 -9.53 11.79 15.73
C CYS A 140 -10.16 11.85 17.13
N PRO A 141 -11.35 12.45 17.31
CA PRO A 141 -11.99 12.50 18.61
C PRO A 141 -12.46 11.13 19.12
N VAL A 142 -12.65 10.16 18.22
CA VAL A 142 -13.13 8.82 18.55
C VAL A 142 -11.98 7.86 18.86
N CYS A 143 -11.10 7.58 17.89
CA CYS A 143 -10.02 6.60 18.06
C CYS A 143 -8.68 7.21 18.49
N GLN A 144 -8.61 8.52 18.73
CA GLN A 144 -7.43 9.26 19.20
C GLN A 144 -6.21 9.21 18.27
N THR A 145 -6.33 8.64 17.07
CA THR A 145 -5.25 8.60 16.08
C THR A 145 -4.82 10.01 15.68
N ILE A 146 -3.51 10.24 15.65
CA ILE A 146 -2.91 11.53 15.31
C ILE A 146 -2.51 11.56 13.84
N TYR A 147 -2.82 12.68 13.17
CA TYR A 147 -2.50 12.96 11.78
C TYR A 147 -1.77 14.29 11.67
N PHE A 148 -0.94 14.45 10.64
CA PHE A 148 -0.26 15.71 10.33
C PHE A 148 -0.58 16.12 8.90
N GLY A 149 -1.14 17.31 8.72
CA GLY A 149 -1.60 17.82 7.43
C GLY A 149 -1.30 19.31 7.22
N SER A 150 -1.70 19.84 6.07
CA SER A 150 -1.65 21.27 5.79
C SER A 150 -2.76 22.01 6.54
N ARG A 151 -2.66 23.35 6.69
CA ARG A 151 -3.72 24.18 7.29
C ARG A 151 -5.08 24.09 6.59
N ARG A 152 -5.13 23.60 5.34
CA ARG A 152 -6.37 23.43 4.56
C ARG A 152 -7.03 22.06 4.74
N ALA A 153 -6.54 21.23 5.65
CA ALA A 153 -7.03 19.86 5.86
C ALA A 153 -8.33 19.80 6.70
N SER A 154 -9.10 20.88 6.78
CA SER A 154 -10.34 20.99 7.59
C SER A 154 -11.49 20.07 7.18
N ARG A 155 -11.33 19.28 6.10
CA ARG A 155 -12.32 18.31 5.62
C ARG A 155 -11.84 16.86 5.65
N LEU A 156 -10.79 16.57 6.41
CA LEU A 156 -10.27 15.21 6.52
C LEU A 156 -11.07 14.40 7.54
N HIS A 157 -11.41 13.18 7.18
CA HIS A 157 -12.00 12.21 8.07
C HIS A 157 -10.95 11.21 8.55
N CYS A 158 -11.19 10.63 9.73
CA CYS A 158 -10.33 9.60 10.27
C CYS A 158 -10.39 8.32 9.42
N GLY A 159 -9.26 7.91 8.84
CA GLY A 159 -9.19 6.69 8.02
C GLY A 159 -9.44 5.41 8.81
N GLU A 160 -9.15 5.40 10.13
CA GLU A 160 -9.42 4.25 10.99
C GLU A 160 -10.94 4.07 11.17
N CYS A 161 -11.62 5.14 11.62
CA CYS A 161 -13.07 5.09 11.86
C CYS A 161 -13.87 4.92 10.55
N LEU A 162 -13.36 5.46 9.43
CA LEU A 162 -14.03 5.31 8.14
C LEU A 162 -14.12 3.85 7.69
N ARG A 163 -13.16 3.01 8.07
CA ARG A 163 -13.17 1.56 7.79
C ARG A 163 -14.21 0.82 8.61
N ASP A 164 -14.50 1.32 9.81
CA ASP A 164 -15.58 0.80 10.65
C ASP A 164 -16.96 1.38 10.24
N GLY A 165 -17.01 2.06 9.06
CA GLY A 165 -18.23 2.65 8.52
C GLY A 165 -18.62 4.00 9.17
N VAL A 166 -17.75 4.58 9.99
CA VAL A 166 -18.04 5.81 10.73
C VAL A 166 -17.21 6.99 10.18
N ALA A 167 -17.84 7.94 9.53
CA ALA A 167 -17.19 9.15 9.03
C ALA A 167 -16.95 10.15 10.18
N VAL A 168 -15.76 10.12 10.77
CA VAL A 168 -15.35 10.99 11.87
C VAL A 168 -14.46 12.10 11.35
N PRO A 169 -14.85 13.38 11.41
CA PRO A 169 -13.99 14.49 11.04
C PRO A 169 -12.82 14.61 12.01
N LEU A 170 -11.66 14.95 11.48
CA LEU A 170 -10.47 15.19 12.30
C LEU A 170 -10.54 16.57 12.96
N SER A 171 -10.24 16.62 14.25
CA SER A 171 -10.10 17.85 15.02
C SER A 171 -8.67 18.37 14.96
N ARG A 172 -8.50 19.68 14.89
CA ARG A 172 -7.20 20.30 15.00
C ARG A 172 -6.78 20.30 16.48
N ASP A 173 -5.56 19.83 16.72
CA ASP A 173 -4.91 19.87 18.05
C ASP A 173 -4.27 21.24 18.28
#